data_e7f6d9c38b71e1a3de5a661271b4b129
#
_entry.id   e7f6d9c38b71e1a3de5a661271b4b129
#
_cell.length_a   1.000
_cell.length_b   1.000
_cell.length_c   1.000
_cell.angle_alpha   90.00
_cell.angle_beta   90.00
_cell.angle_gamma   90.00
#
_symmetry.space_group_name_H-M   'P 1'
#
loop_
_entity.id
_entity.type
_entity.pdbx_description
1 polymer ?
#
loop_
_entity_poly.entity_id
_entity_poly.type
_entity_poly.pdbx_seq_one_letter_code
_entity_poly.pdbx_strand_id
1 'polypeptide(L)'
;MPARRRGRRRRLTGIAAIRLPASKPAPAMSISALDLFKIGIGPSSSHTVGPMRAAGAFVQALAQGGQLVATRRVQARLYGSLAATGIGHGTDRAVVAGLMGLQPDQVDPDAMAQAVDAVQLDARLPLAGTQTLPFDWARDMRLMPVSLPWHPNAMRLSAHGEHGLLHENTYYSVGGGFIVDEAQAAAGQTGVAAQPVELPYTRGEQLLALCRQHRLRVADLVLRNERAWRPDADTRAQLLAIWQVMKGCVARGLRCEGVLPGGLDVVRRAPAMFRRLNARDSRPNLITQTFAAMDWVNLYALAVNEENAAGGRVVTAPTNGAAGIIPA
;
A
#
# COMPACT_ATOMS: atom_id res chain seq x y z
N MET A 1 -37.55 20.86 67.65
CA MET A 1 -37.23 19.49 67.10
C MET A 1 -37.96 19.32 65.80
N PRO A 2 -37.29 19.29 64.60
CA PRO A 2 -37.96 19.02 63.35
C PRO A 2 -37.69 17.57 62.87
N ALA A 3 -38.72 16.95 62.30
CA ALA A 3 -38.86 15.57 61.88
C ALA A 3 -37.96 15.20 60.69
N ARG A 4 -37.30 14.06 60.77
CA ARG A 4 -36.49 13.43 59.70
C ARG A 4 -37.41 12.86 58.61
N ARG A 5 -37.34 13.40 57.37
CA ARG A 5 -37.93 12.78 56.19
C ARG A 5 -37.02 11.65 55.68
N ARG A 6 -37.53 10.41 55.70
CA ARG A 6 -36.91 9.25 55.08
C ARG A 6 -37.12 9.29 53.59
N GLY A 7 -36.05 9.44 52.83
CA GLY A 7 -36.05 9.33 51.38
C GLY A 7 -36.18 7.87 50.93
N ARG A 8 -37.22 7.57 50.15
CA ARG A 8 -37.41 6.29 49.46
C ARG A 8 -36.38 6.17 48.33
N ARG A 9 -35.42 5.22 48.45
CA ARG A 9 -34.58 4.79 47.33
C ARG A 9 -35.43 3.94 46.38
N ARG A 10 -35.74 4.44 45.19
CA ARG A 10 -36.25 3.65 44.07
C ARG A 10 -35.11 2.70 43.59
N ARG A 11 -35.32 1.41 43.69
CA ARG A 11 -34.50 0.42 43.03
C ARG A 11 -34.81 0.49 41.53
N LEU A 12 -33.84 0.84 40.71
CA LEU A 12 -33.88 0.65 39.25
C LEU A 12 -33.68 -0.85 39.00
N THR A 13 -34.76 -1.54 38.73
CA THR A 13 -34.75 -2.96 38.31
C THR A 13 -34.59 -3.03 36.80
N GLY A 14 -33.58 -3.77 36.35
CA GLY A 14 -33.64 -4.57 35.14
C GLY A 14 -33.40 -3.86 33.81
N ILE A 15 -32.13 -3.53 33.48
CA ILE A 15 -31.75 -3.51 32.08
C ILE A 15 -31.45 -4.95 31.70
N ALA A 16 -32.37 -5.58 30.98
CA ALA A 16 -32.14 -6.90 30.38
C ALA A 16 -30.99 -6.76 29.36
N ALA A 17 -29.87 -7.43 29.64
CA ALA A 17 -28.76 -7.54 28.69
C ALA A 17 -29.30 -8.24 27.44
N ILE A 18 -29.41 -7.51 26.34
CA ILE A 18 -29.67 -8.07 25.02
C ILE A 18 -28.46 -8.98 24.68
N ARG A 19 -28.64 -10.29 24.85
CA ARG A 19 -27.67 -11.26 24.32
C ARG A 19 -27.78 -11.22 22.81
N LEU A 20 -26.82 -10.53 22.16
CA LEU A 20 -26.61 -10.70 20.73
C LEU A 20 -26.29 -12.18 20.47
N PRO A 21 -26.89 -12.80 19.42
CA PRO A 21 -26.57 -14.17 19.07
C PRO A 21 -25.06 -14.25 18.81
N ALA A 22 -24.39 -15.26 19.39
CA ALA A 22 -22.99 -15.53 19.12
C ALA A 22 -22.86 -15.79 17.61
N SER A 23 -22.33 -14.82 16.88
CA SER A 23 -21.94 -14.99 15.48
C SER A 23 -20.99 -16.18 15.43
N LYS A 24 -21.25 -17.16 14.54
CA LYS A 24 -20.27 -18.21 14.25
C LYS A 24 -18.95 -17.50 13.97
N PRO A 25 -17.82 -17.93 14.58
CA PRO A 25 -16.54 -17.33 14.29
C PRO A 25 -16.33 -17.43 12.77
N ALA A 26 -16.12 -16.30 12.13
CA ALA A 26 -15.72 -16.27 10.74
C ALA A 26 -14.49 -17.18 10.58
N PRO A 27 -14.38 -17.97 9.50
CA PRO A 27 -13.21 -18.80 9.29
C PRO A 27 -11.97 -17.90 9.42
N ALA A 28 -10.95 -18.40 10.15
CA ALA A 28 -9.72 -17.66 10.38
C ALA A 28 -9.08 -17.34 9.02
N MET A 29 -9.22 -16.10 8.58
CA MET A 29 -8.69 -15.62 7.32
C MET A 29 -7.19 -15.42 7.51
N SER A 30 -6.38 -16.32 6.97
CA SER A 30 -4.93 -16.14 6.95
C SER A 30 -4.51 -15.40 5.69
N ILE A 31 -3.68 -14.38 5.87
CA ILE A 31 -3.05 -13.61 4.82
C ILE A 31 -1.64 -14.14 4.62
N SER A 32 -1.21 -14.34 3.37
CA SER A 32 0.16 -14.70 3.06
C SER A 32 1.13 -13.58 3.51
N ALA A 33 2.30 -13.94 4.02
CA ALA A 33 3.36 -12.98 4.31
C ALA A 33 3.75 -12.16 3.06
N LEU A 34 3.65 -12.76 1.87
CA LEU A 34 3.91 -12.07 0.60
C LEU A 34 2.80 -11.08 0.22
N ASP A 35 1.60 -11.24 0.78
CA ASP A 35 0.53 -10.25 0.64
C ASP A 35 0.69 -9.09 1.64
N LEU A 36 1.33 -9.35 2.77
CA LEU A 36 1.65 -8.34 3.77
C LEU A 36 2.83 -7.47 3.34
N PHE A 37 3.87 -8.10 2.77
CA PHE A 37 5.10 -7.45 2.33
C PHE A 37 5.13 -7.37 0.80
N LYS A 38 4.61 -6.30 0.23
CA LYS A 38 4.55 -6.10 -1.22
C LYS A 38 5.60 -5.10 -1.68
N ILE A 39 6.30 -5.46 -2.74
CA ILE A 39 7.15 -4.53 -3.48
C ILE A 39 6.24 -3.51 -4.17
N GLY A 40 6.59 -2.24 -4.09
CA GLY A 40 5.87 -1.15 -4.72
C GLY A 40 6.69 0.12 -4.77
N ILE A 41 6.01 1.22 -5.00
CA ILE A 41 6.60 2.56 -5.05
C ILE A 41 5.99 3.45 -3.97
N GLY A 42 6.78 4.41 -3.52
CA GLY A 42 6.31 5.45 -2.61
C GLY A 42 5.36 6.47 -3.27
N PRO A 43 4.77 7.34 -2.47
CA PRO A 43 4.89 7.36 -1.01
C PRO A 43 3.84 6.54 -0.25
N SER A 44 2.81 5.98 -0.92
CA SER A 44 1.66 5.38 -0.23
C SER A 44 1.18 4.07 -0.86
N SER A 45 0.91 3.04 -0.03
CA SER A 45 0.31 1.81 -0.53
C SER A 45 -1.13 2.00 -1.02
N SER A 46 -1.92 2.84 -0.35
CA SER A 46 -3.33 3.07 -0.70
C SER A 46 -3.55 4.21 -1.70
N HIS A 47 -2.65 5.20 -1.76
CA HIS A 47 -2.81 6.38 -2.63
C HIS A 47 -1.88 6.36 -3.85
N THR A 48 -0.91 5.46 -3.91
CA THR A 48 0.01 5.31 -5.05
C THR A 48 -0.06 3.91 -5.63
N VAL A 49 0.32 2.87 -4.87
CA VAL A 49 0.38 1.48 -5.35
C VAL A 49 -1.00 0.96 -5.76
N GLY A 50 -2.03 1.16 -4.92
CA GLY A 50 -3.40 0.73 -5.21
C GLY A 50 -3.96 1.39 -6.48
N PRO A 51 -3.94 2.72 -6.61
CA PRO A 51 -4.34 3.43 -7.83
C PRO A 51 -3.60 2.99 -9.09
N MET A 52 -2.29 2.79 -9.01
CA MET A 52 -1.51 2.29 -10.16
C MET A 52 -1.96 0.90 -10.59
N ARG A 53 -2.18 -0.01 -9.63
CA ARG A 53 -2.71 -1.37 -9.90
C ARG A 53 -4.12 -1.34 -10.47
N ALA A 54 -4.99 -0.47 -9.96
CA ALA A 54 -6.35 -0.31 -10.46
C ALA A 54 -6.36 0.16 -11.92
N ALA A 55 -5.51 1.12 -12.25
CA ALA A 55 -5.36 1.57 -13.65
C ALA A 55 -4.79 0.46 -14.56
N GLY A 56 -3.83 -0.31 -14.07
CA GLY A 56 -3.32 -1.49 -14.78
C GLY A 56 -4.40 -2.56 -14.99
N ALA A 57 -5.22 -2.86 -13.97
CA ALA A 57 -6.34 -3.79 -14.09
C ALA A 57 -7.39 -3.32 -15.10
N PHE A 58 -7.68 -2.02 -15.13
CA PHE A 58 -8.57 -1.42 -16.13
C PHE A 58 -8.06 -1.62 -17.56
N VAL A 59 -6.77 -1.37 -17.79
CA VAL A 59 -6.12 -1.58 -19.10
C VAL A 59 -6.16 -3.06 -19.51
N GLN A 60 -5.92 -3.97 -18.55
CA GLN A 60 -6.03 -5.41 -18.80
C GLN A 60 -7.46 -5.82 -19.17
N ALA A 61 -8.47 -5.26 -18.51
CA ALA A 61 -9.89 -5.51 -18.85
C ALA A 61 -10.21 -5.03 -20.27
N LEU A 62 -9.74 -3.85 -20.68
CA LEU A 62 -9.88 -3.37 -22.06
C LEU A 62 -9.22 -4.31 -23.08
N ALA A 63 -8.03 -4.82 -22.79
CA ALA A 63 -7.32 -5.74 -23.66
C ALA A 63 -8.07 -7.09 -23.78
N GLN A 64 -8.51 -7.66 -22.66
CA GLN A 64 -9.28 -8.90 -22.61
C GLN A 64 -10.64 -8.78 -23.33
N GLY A 65 -11.28 -7.60 -23.21
CA GLY A 65 -12.54 -7.29 -23.89
C GLY A 65 -12.36 -6.93 -25.38
N GLY A 66 -11.13 -6.92 -25.92
CA GLY A 66 -10.87 -6.53 -27.31
C GLY A 66 -11.13 -5.04 -27.60
N GLN A 67 -11.26 -4.20 -26.55
CA GLN A 67 -11.66 -2.80 -26.66
C GLN A 67 -10.46 -1.84 -26.70
N LEU A 68 -9.25 -2.34 -26.41
CA LEU A 68 -8.05 -1.51 -26.30
C LEU A 68 -7.80 -0.70 -27.58
N VAL A 69 -7.79 -1.35 -28.74
CA VAL A 69 -7.53 -0.71 -30.05
C VAL A 69 -8.62 0.29 -30.45
N ALA A 70 -9.86 0.03 -30.05
CA ALA A 70 -11.00 0.93 -30.32
C ALA A 70 -11.02 2.15 -29.39
N THR A 71 -10.21 2.16 -28.32
CA THR A 71 -10.17 3.27 -27.37
C THR A 71 -9.54 4.50 -28.02
N ARG A 72 -10.19 5.65 -27.89
CA ARG A 72 -9.74 6.96 -28.39
C ARG A 72 -9.48 7.95 -27.28
N ARG A 73 -10.07 7.74 -26.10
CA ARG A 73 -9.93 8.60 -24.94
C ARG A 73 -10.10 7.79 -23.67
N VAL A 74 -9.31 8.09 -22.65
CA VAL A 74 -9.45 7.56 -21.29
C VAL A 74 -9.63 8.71 -20.32
N GLN A 75 -10.51 8.52 -19.33
CA GLN A 75 -10.70 9.46 -18.23
C GLN A 75 -10.57 8.76 -16.90
N ALA A 76 -9.97 9.46 -15.93
CA ALA A 76 -9.88 9.05 -14.54
C ALA A 76 -10.59 10.06 -13.64
N ARG A 77 -11.46 9.59 -12.76
CA ARG A 77 -12.10 10.39 -11.71
C ARG A 77 -11.71 9.83 -10.36
N LEU A 78 -11.02 10.63 -9.57
CA LEU A 78 -10.57 10.29 -8.21
C LEU A 78 -11.58 10.85 -7.21
N TYR A 79 -11.99 10.03 -6.24
CA TYR A 79 -13.03 10.38 -5.28
C TYR A 79 -12.50 10.37 -3.84
N GLY A 80 -13.18 11.09 -2.94
CA GLY A 80 -12.95 11.09 -1.52
C GLY A 80 -11.51 11.38 -1.13
N SER A 81 -10.85 10.47 -0.42
CA SER A 81 -9.46 10.67 0.04
C SER A 81 -8.47 10.70 -1.12
N LEU A 82 -8.70 9.92 -2.20
CA LEU A 82 -7.84 9.98 -3.40
C LEU A 82 -7.90 11.35 -4.10
N ALA A 83 -9.03 12.06 -4.00
CA ALA A 83 -9.15 13.42 -4.53
C ALA A 83 -8.54 14.45 -3.57
N ALA A 84 -8.79 14.31 -2.26
CA ALA A 84 -8.41 15.30 -1.27
C ALA A 84 -6.89 15.35 -1.01
N THR A 85 -6.22 14.19 -1.00
CA THR A 85 -4.79 14.08 -0.66
C THR A 85 -3.95 13.45 -1.79
N GLY A 86 -4.59 13.07 -2.90
CA GLY A 86 -3.97 12.28 -3.95
C GLY A 86 -2.78 12.95 -4.63
N ILE A 87 -2.85 14.26 -4.90
CA ILE A 87 -1.75 15.01 -5.53
C ILE A 87 -0.49 14.91 -4.66
N GLY A 88 -0.62 15.14 -3.34
CA GLY A 88 0.52 15.02 -2.41
C GLY A 88 1.09 13.61 -2.28
N HIS A 89 0.32 12.59 -2.66
CA HIS A 89 0.75 11.20 -2.72
C HIS A 89 1.06 10.70 -4.14
N GLY A 90 1.04 11.57 -5.14
CA GLY A 90 1.28 11.22 -6.55
C GLY A 90 0.24 10.24 -7.10
N THR A 91 -1.02 10.28 -6.62
CA THR A 91 -2.09 9.37 -7.06
C THR A 91 -2.39 9.53 -8.55
N ASP A 92 -2.46 10.75 -9.02
CA ASP A 92 -2.67 11.11 -10.42
C ASP A 92 -1.57 10.55 -11.32
N ARG A 93 -0.32 10.71 -10.90
CA ARG A 93 0.87 10.17 -11.58
C ARG A 93 0.86 8.64 -11.59
N ALA A 94 0.49 8.02 -10.49
CA ALA A 94 0.39 6.58 -10.36
C ALA A 94 -0.71 5.99 -11.27
N VAL A 95 -1.86 6.66 -11.38
CA VAL A 95 -2.93 6.27 -12.31
C VAL A 95 -2.44 6.34 -13.75
N VAL A 96 -1.77 7.43 -14.15
CA VAL A 96 -1.19 7.57 -15.49
C VAL A 96 -0.19 6.46 -15.77
N ALA A 97 0.73 6.18 -14.83
CA ALA A 97 1.70 5.09 -14.95
C ALA A 97 1.01 3.72 -15.13
N GLY A 98 -0.06 3.45 -14.36
CA GLY A 98 -0.86 2.22 -14.51
C GLY A 98 -1.58 2.14 -15.85
N LEU A 99 -2.12 3.26 -16.37
CA LEU A 99 -2.71 3.33 -17.71
C LEU A 99 -1.68 3.07 -18.82
N MET A 100 -0.43 3.40 -18.58
CA MET A 100 0.69 3.06 -19.49
C MET A 100 1.05 1.56 -19.44
N GLY A 101 0.46 0.78 -18.54
CA GLY A 101 0.75 -0.64 -18.33
C GLY A 101 1.91 -0.91 -17.36
N LEU A 102 2.46 0.12 -16.72
CA LEU A 102 3.53 -0.04 -15.75
C LEU A 102 3.02 -0.68 -14.46
N GLN A 103 3.85 -1.55 -13.86
CA GLN A 103 3.51 -2.27 -12.63
C GLN A 103 4.36 -1.75 -11.47
N PRO A 104 3.77 -1.51 -10.27
CA PRO A 104 4.48 -0.89 -9.15
C PRO A 104 5.61 -1.74 -8.57
N ASP A 105 5.57 -3.06 -8.75
CA ASP A 105 6.59 -4.01 -8.30
C ASP A 105 7.75 -4.21 -9.28
N GLN A 106 7.60 -3.77 -10.53
CA GLN A 106 8.58 -3.96 -11.60
C GLN A 106 9.22 -2.66 -12.08
N VAL A 107 8.47 -1.56 -12.04
CA VAL A 107 8.88 -0.30 -12.64
C VAL A 107 10.12 0.28 -11.96
N ASP A 108 11.02 0.85 -12.76
CA ASP A 108 12.06 1.75 -12.25
C ASP A 108 11.44 3.11 -11.91
N PRO A 109 11.57 3.61 -10.66
CA PRO A 109 10.91 4.85 -10.24
C PRO A 109 11.36 6.09 -11.02
N ASP A 110 12.62 6.19 -11.41
CA ASP A 110 13.15 7.34 -12.13
C ASP A 110 12.66 7.32 -13.58
N ALA A 111 12.66 6.15 -14.23
CA ALA A 111 12.10 5.99 -15.57
C ALA A 111 10.59 6.24 -15.58
N MET A 112 9.86 5.80 -14.56
CA MET A 112 8.43 6.08 -14.42
C MET A 112 8.17 7.59 -14.29
N ALA A 113 8.93 8.27 -13.45
CA ALA A 113 8.78 9.71 -13.26
C ALA A 113 8.97 10.47 -14.58
N GLN A 114 10.02 10.16 -15.33
CA GLN A 114 10.29 10.76 -16.64
C GLN A 114 9.18 10.47 -17.66
N ALA A 115 8.70 9.22 -17.71
CA ALA A 115 7.63 8.83 -18.63
C ALA A 115 6.31 9.54 -18.32
N VAL A 116 5.97 9.70 -17.04
CA VAL A 116 4.76 10.44 -16.62
C VAL A 116 4.90 11.94 -16.87
N ASP A 117 6.09 12.51 -16.67
CA ASP A 117 6.36 13.92 -17.00
C ASP A 117 6.21 14.18 -18.50
N ALA A 118 6.67 13.26 -19.35
CA ALA A 118 6.47 13.32 -20.80
C ALA A 118 4.98 13.31 -21.18
N VAL A 119 4.15 12.47 -20.52
CA VAL A 119 2.69 12.48 -20.75
C VAL A 119 2.08 13.84 -20.41
N GLN A 120 2.52 14.46 -19.33
CA GLN A 120 2.01 15.76 -18.90
C GLN A 120 2.45 16.89 -19.84
N LEU A 121 3.69 16.84 -20.33
CA LEU A 121 4.25 17.84 -21.24
C LEU A 121 3.64 17.75 -22.65
N ASP A 122 3.57 16.54 -23.19
CA ASP A 122 3.18 16.29 -24.58
C ASP A 122 1.65 16.14 -24.76
N ALA A 123 0.90 16.07 -23.66
CA ALA A 123 -0.53 15.78 -23.63
C ALA A 123 -0.90 14.48 -24.39
N ARG A 124 -0.04 13.46 -24.30
CA ARG A 124 -0.16 12.20 -25.01
C ARG A 124 0.12 11.02 -24.07
N LEU A 125 -0.85 10.11 -23.97
CA LEU A 125 -0.77 8.93 -23.12
C LEU A 125 -0.48 7.68 -23.96
N PRO A 126 0.66 6.98 -23.76
CA PRO A 126 0.89 5.65 -24.35
C PRO A 126 0.09 4.59 -23.59
N LEU A 127 -1.19 4.41 -23.95
CA LEU A 127 -2.10 3.44 -23.31
C LEU A 127 -1.59 2.02 -23.51
N ALA A 128 -1.41 1.28 -22.39
CA ALA A 128 -0.83 -0.06 -22.36
C ALA A 128 0.58 -0.17 -23.02
N GLY A 129 1.26 0.94 -23.28
CA GLY A 129 2.49 0.95 -24.06
C GLY A 129 2.32 0.58 -25.54
N THR A 130 1.08 0.42 -26.04
CA THR A 130 0.78 -0.09 -27.40
C THR A 130 0.24 0.97 -28.35
N GLN A 131 -0.53 1.92 -27.84
CA GLN A 131 -1.09 3.00 -28.65
C GLN A 131 -1.05 4.32 -27.88
N THR A 132 -0.89 5.43 -28.61
CA THR A 132 -0.81 6.76 -28.03
C THR A 132 -2.12 7.51 -28.24
N LEU A 133 -2.72 7.98 -27.14
CA LEU A 133 -3.97 8.73 -27.11
C LEU A 133 -3.72 10.19 -26.70
N PRO A 134 -4.54 11.15 -27.14
CA PRO A 134 -4.59 12.47 -26.52
C PRO A 134 -4.99 12.34 -25.04
N PHE A 135 -4.27 13.04 -24.15
CA PHE A 135 -4.57 13.06 -22.73
C PHE A 135 -4.33 14.44 -22.14
N ASP A 136 -5.40 15.16 -21.90
CA ASP A 136 -5.36 16.45 -21.23
C ASP A 136 -5.48 16.24 -19.72
N TRP A 137 -4.41 16.53 -18.98
CA TRP A 137 -4.36 16.28 -17.53
C TRP A 137 -5.49 16.97 -16.78
N ALA A 138 -5.83 18.22 -17.12
CA ALA A 138 -6.87 18.96 -16.42
C ALA A 138 -8.28 18.45 -16.73
N ARG A 139 -8.49 17.93 -17.94
CA ARG A 139 -9.79 17.45 -18.41
C ARG A 139 -10.01 15.95 -18.13
N ASP A 140 -8.95 15.14 -18.30
CA ASP A 140 -9.05 13.68 -18.27
C ASP A 140 -8.68 13.06 -16.91
N MET A 141 -8.00 13.83 -16.03
CA MET A 141 -7.76 13.49 -14.62
C MET A 141 -8.61 14.41 -13.72
N ARG A 142 -9.73 13.92 -13.21
CA ARG A 142 -10.69 14.74 -12.45
C ARG A 142 -10.67 14.39 -10.97
N LEU A 143 -10.48 15.41 -10.14
CA LEU A 143 -10.58 15.29 -8.67
C LEU A 143 -12.02 15.63 -8.24
N MET A 144 -12.71 14.65 -7.67
CA MET A 144 -14.11 14.75 -7.26
C MET A 144 -14.18 14.87 -5.74
N PRO A 145 -14.58 16.01 -5.17
CA PRO A 145 -14.56 16.26 -3.71
C PRO A 145 -15.72 15.55 -2.97
N VAL A 146 -16.16 14.42 -3.48
CA VAL A 146 -17.22 13.59 -2.90
C VAL A 146 -16.71 12.17 -2.71
N SER A 147 -17.13 11.51 -1.64
CA SER A 147 -16.80 10.10 -1.41
C SER A 147 -17.86 9.20 -2.02
N LEU A 148 -17.43 8.05 -2.56
CA LEU A 148 -18.37 7.00 -2.93
C LEU A 148 -18.78 6.19 -1.68
N PRO A 149 -20.00 5.60 -1.65
CA PRO A 149 -20.55 5.00 -0.44
C PRO A 149 -19.73 3.83 0.12
N TRP A 150 -19.09 3.02 -0.73
CA TRP A 150 -18.44 1.80 -0.30
C TRP A 150 -17.08 2.04 0.38
N HIS A 151 -16.23 2.93 -0.19
CA HIS A 151 -14.91 3.22 0.37
C HIS A 151 -14.43 4.62 -0.03
N PRO A 152 -13.75 5.38 0.88
CA PRO A 152 -13.29 6.74 0.58
C PRO A 152 -12.15 6.81 -0.46
N ASN A 153 -11.37 5.73 -0.65
CA ASN A 153 -10.31 5.68 -1.66
C ASN A 153 -10.85 5.06 -2.95
N ALA A 154 -11.72 5.77 -3.64
CA ALA A 154 -12.35 5.30 -4.86
C ALA A 154 -11.82 6.03 -6.10
N MET A 155 -11.77 5.31 -7.21
CA MET A 155 -11.53 5.89 -8.53
C MET A 155 -12.45 5.23 -9.56
N ARG A 156 -12.88 6.01 -10.54
CA ARG A 156 -13.63 5.50 -11.71
C ARG A 156 -12.83 5.79 -12.96
N LEU A 157 -12.62 4.77 -13.75
CA LEU A 157 -11.90 4.82 -15.02
C LEU A 157 -12.88 4.52 -16.14
N SER A 158 -12.84 5.32 -17.21
CA SER A 158 -13.70 5.14 -18.38
C SER A 158 -12.90 5.27 -19.67
N ALA A 159 -13.17 4.37 -20.61
CA ALA A 159 -12.61 4.36 -21.97
C ALA A 159 -13.71 4.67 -22.98
N HIS A 160 -13.43 5.54 -23.92
CA HIS A 160 -14.35 5.99 -24.95
C HIS A 160 -13.76 5.71 -26.34
N GLY A 161 -14.58 5.21 -27.23
CA GLY A 161 -14.30 5.06 -28.66
C GLY A 161 -14.96 6.15 -29.50
N GLU A 162 -15.03 5.95 -30.81
CA GLU A 162 -15.68 6.88 -31.73
C GLU A 162 -17.19 7.02 -31.49
N HIS A 163 -17.84 5.95 -31.05
CA HIS A 163 -19.29 5.90 -30.86
C HIS A 163 -19.74 6.03 -29.39
N GLY A 164 -18.85 6.41 -28.50
CA GLY A 164 -19.17 6.64 -27.08
C GLY A 164 -18.40 5.75 -26.12
N LEU A 165 -19.02 5.47 -24.96
CA LEU A 165 -18.42 4.69 -23.87
C LEU A 165 -18.21 3.22 -24.31
N LEU A 166 -16.96 2.75 -24.17
CA LEU A 166 -16.60 1.34 -24.41
C LEU A 166 -16.60 0.54 -23.12
N HIS A 167 -15.94 1.08 -22.08
CA HIS A 167 -15.80 0.41 -20.79
C HIS A 167 -15.70 1.45 -19.67
N GLU A 168 -16.37 1.18 -18.55
CA GLU A 168 -16.23 1.95 -17.33
C GLU A 168 -16.21 0.99 -16.14
N ASN A 169 -15.33 1.22 -15.17
CA ASN A 169 -15.33 0.49 -13.91
C ASN A 169 -14.89 1.37 -12.76
N THR A 170 -15.39 1.06 -11.57
CA THR A 170 -15.02 1.71 -10.31
C THR A 170 -14.12 0.78 -9.52
N TYR A 171 -12.99 1.31 -9.06
CA TYR A 171 -12.02 0.59 -8.23
C TYR A 171 -11.88 1.28 -6.89
N TYR A 172 -11.64 0.48 -5.86
CA TYR A 172 -11.40 0.93 -4.49
C TYR A 172 -10.04 0.43 -4.02
N SER A 173 -9.21 1.34 -3.53
CA SER A 173 -7.91 1.02 -2.94
C SER A 173 -8.07 0.81 -1.43
N VAL A 174 -8.07 -0.45 -0.99
CA VAL A 174 -8.42 -0.84 0.39
C VAL A 174 -7.23 -0.92 1.35
N GLY A 175 -6.06 -0.42 0.94
CA GLY A 175 -4.82 -0.46 1.70
C GLY A 175 -3.91 -1.63 1.34
N GLY A 176 -2.65 -1.59 1.79
CA GLY A 176 -1.65 -2.62 1.47
C GLY A 176 -1.40 -2.86 -0.03
N GLY A 177 -1.80 -1.92 -0.89
CA GLY A 177 -1.77 -2.08 -2.35
C GLY A 177 -2.83 -3.06 -2.89
N PHE A 178 -3.83 -3.45 -2.09
CA PHE A 178 -4.99 -4.20 -2.55
C PHE A 178 -6.02 -3.29 -3.21
N ILE A 179 -6.66 -3.84 -4.22
CA ILE A 179 -7.77 -3.19 -4.93
C ILE A 179 -8.98 -4.12 -4.97
N VAL A 180 -10.15 -3.50 -5.04
CA VAL A 180 -11.44 -4.18 -5.21
C VAL A 180 -12.18 -3.42 -6.30
N ASP A 181 -12.72 -4.11 -7.29
CA ASP A 181 -13.58 -3.51 -8.30
C ASP A 181 -15.04 -3.42 -7.82
N GLU A 182 -15.90 -2.79 -8.61
CA GLU A 182 -17.30 -2.56 -8.24
C GLU A 182 -18.09 -3.89 -8.07
N ALA A 183 -17.81 -4.90 -8.89
CA ALA A 183 -18.46 -6.20 -8.79
C ALA A 183 -18.01 -6.97 -7.54
N GLN A 184 -16.73 -6.95 -7.25
CA GLN A 184 -16.14 -7.54 -6.05
C GLN A 184 -16.64 -6.83 -4.78
N ALA A 185 -16.76 -5.50 -4.81
CA ALA A 185 -17.30 -4.71 -3.73
C ALA A 185 -18.78 -5.05 -3.44
N ALA A 186 -19.59 -5.18 -4.50
CA ALA A 186 -20.97 -5.60 -4.38
C ALA A 186 -21.11 -7.04 -3.83
N ALA A 187 -20.14 -7.92 -4.12
CA ALA A 187 -20.08 -9.27 -3.56
C ALA A 187 -19.50 -9.34 -2.13
N GLY A 188 -19.15 -8.18 -1.52
CA GLY A 188 -18.59 -8.12 -0.16
C GLY A 188 -17.16 -8.63 -0.04
N GLN A 189 -16.42 -8.68 -1.15
CA GLN A 189 -15.03 -9.11 -1.17
C GLN A 189 -14.10 -8.00 -0.64
N THR A 190 -13.03 -8.39 0.03
CA THR A 190 -12.06 -7.46 0.64
C THR A 190 -10.76 -7.32 -0.18
N GLY A 191 -10.67 -7.94 -1.34
CA GLY A 191 -9.47 -7.94 -2.18
C GLY A 191 -8.35 -8.86 -1.68
N VAL A 192 -8.55 -9.54 -0.56
CA VAL A 192 -7.60 -10.52 -0.01
C VAL A 192 -8.18 -11.92 -0.17
N ALA A 193 -7.52 -12.79 -0.93
CA ALA A 193 -7.90 -14.18 -1.05
C ALA A 193 -7.51 -14.93 0.23
N ALA A 194 -8.51 -15.23 1.05
CA ALA A 194 -8.30 -16.08 2.20
C ALA A 194 -8.16 -17.53 1.78
N GLN A 195 -7.17 -18.20 2.35
CA GLN A 195 -6.97 -19.64 2.17
C GLN A 195 -7.06 -20.36 3.51
N PRO A 196 -7.65 -21.55 3.58
CA PRO A 196 -7.54 -22.41 4.75
C PRO A 196 -6.08 -22.85 4.90
N VAL A 197 -5.54 -22.68 6.11
CA VAL A 197 -4.14 -23.02 6.42
C VAL A 197 -4.07 -24.16 7.42
N GLU A 198 -2.94 -24.85 7.49
CA GLU A 198 -2.75 -26.01 8.35
C GLU A 198 -2.83 -25.65 9.85
N LEU A 199 -2.26 -24.51 10.26
CA LEU A 199 -2.19 -24.05 11.65
C LEU A 199 -2.85 -22.66 11.78
N PRO A 200 -4.20 -22.59 11.73
CA PRO A 200 -4.92 -21.31 11.73
C PRO A 200 -4.85 -20.63 13.10
N TYR A 201 -4.68 -19.31 13.10
CA TYR A 201 -4.76 -18.48 14.30
C TYR A 201 -5.35 -17.10 13.95
N THR A 202 -6.02 -16.50 14.92
CA THR A 202 -6.59 -15.15 14.82
C THR A 202 -6.08 -14.21 15.92
N ARG A 203 -5.36 -14.78 16.92
CA ARG A 203 -4.82 -14.04 18.07
C ARG A 203 -3.40 -14.51 18.36
N GLY A 204 -2.58 -13.61 18.91
CA GLY A 204 -1.20 -13.92 19.30
C GLY A 204 -1.09 -15.08 20.31
N GLU A 205 -2.04 -15.19 21.24
CA GLU A 205 -2.09 -16.30 22.21
C GLU A 205 -2.24 -17.66 21.51
N GLN A 206 -3.09 -17.74 20.48
CA GLN A 206 -3.28 -18.96 19.69
C GLN A 206 -2.00 -19.30 18.91
N LEU A 207 -1.36 -18.30 18.31
CA LEU A 207 -0.08 -18.47 17.62
C LEU A 207 0.97 -19.06 18.56
N LEU A 208 1.12 -18.48 19.77
CA LEU A 208 2.08 -18.98 20.75
C LEU A 208 1.73 -20.38 21.26
N ALA A 209 0.44 -20.70 21.45
CA ALA A 209 -0.02 -22.03 21.84
C ALA A 209 0.32 -23.07 20.76
N LEU A 210 0.05 -22.77 19.49
CA LEU A 210 0.41 -23.63 18.35
C LEU A 210 1.93 -23.83 18.24
N CYS A 211 2.72 -22.78 18.43
CA CYS A 211 4.18 -22.87 18.43
C CYS A 211 4.68 -23.82 19.53
N ARG A 212 4.13 -23.75 20.74
CA ARG A 212 4.48 -24.65 21.85
C ARG A 212 4.03 -26.10 21.57
N GLN A 213 2.79 -26.27 21.12
CA GLN A 213 2.21 -27.59 20.82
C GLN A 213 3.00 -28.35 19.76
N HIS A 214 3.39 -27.65 18.67
CA HIS A 214 4.09 -28.25 17.54
C HIS A 214 5.62 -28.11 17.63
N ARG A 215 6.16 -27.49 18.70
CA ARG A 215 7.59 -27.21 18.90
C ARG A 215 8.21 -26.44 17.73
N LEU A 216 7.47 -25.44 17.21
CA LEU A 216 7.86 -24.59 16.10
C LEU A 216 8.23 -23.19 16.61
N ARG A 217 9.16 -22.54 15.91
CA ARG A 217 9.31 -21.07 16.00
C ARG A 217 8.17 -20.41 15.21
N VAL A 218 7.87 -19.15 15.50
CA VAL A 218 6.83 -18.38 14.77
C VAL A 218 7.11 -18.40 13.26
N ALA A 219 8.36 -18.21 12.86
CA ALA A 219 8.75 -18.23 11.44
C ALA A 219 8.46 -19.59 10.78
N ASP A 220 8.75 -20.71 11.48
CA ASP A 220 8.51 -22.05 10.95
C ASP A 220 7.01 -22.33 10.79
N LEU A 221 6.18 -21.86 11.75
CA LEU A 221 4.73 -21.97 11.67
C LEU A 221 4.19 -21.16 10.49
N VAL A 222 4.65 -19.92 10.32
CA VAL A 222 4.24 -19.07 9.18
C VAL A 222 4.63 -19.72 7.86
N LEU A 223 5.87 -20.19 7.70
CA LEU A 223 6.30 -20.90 6.48
C LEU A 223 5.48 -22.17 6.22
N ARG A 224 5.06 -22.89 7.27
CA ARG A 224 4.19 -24.05 7.13
C ARG A 224 2.80 -23.67 6.61
N ASN A 225 2.24 -22.58 7.08
CA ASN A 225 0.98 -22.04 6.59
C ASN A 225 1.08 -21.51 5.15
N GLU A 226 2.22 -20.94 4.75
CA GLU A 226 2.45 -20.47 3.37
C GLU A 226 2.29 -21.57 2.31
N ARG A 227 2.40 -22.85 2.69
CA ARG A 227 2.15 -24.00 1.81
C ARG A 227 0.73 -24.04 1.23
N ALA A 228 -0.22 -23.33 1.86
CA ALA A 228 -1.58 -23.18 1.33
C ALA A 228 -1.62 -22.39 0.00
N TRP A 229 -0.61 -21.58 -0.27
CA TRP A 229 -0.54 -20.74 -1.49
C TRP A 229 0.50 -21.25 -2.48
N ARG A 230 1.63 -21.76 -1.99
CA ARG A 230 2.78 -22.11 -2.85
C ARG A 230 3.76 -23.05 -2.16
N PRO A 231 4.65 -23.74 -2.94
CA PRO A 231 5.73 -24.54 -2.39
C PRO A 231 6.73 -23.74 -1.55
N ASP A 232 7.38 -24.38 -0.57
CA ASP A 232 8.35 -23.76 0.33
C ASP A 232 9.51 -23.08 -0.41
N ALA A 233 10.00 -23.68 -1.51
CA ALA A 233 11.08 -23.13 -2.31
C ALA A 233 10.70 -21.78 -2.91
N ASP A 234 9.49 -21.65 -3.45
CA ASP A 234 8.96 -20.43 -4.05
C ASP A 234 8.72 -19.35 -2.99
N THR A 235 8.18 -19.73 -1.82
CA THR A 235 8.02 -18.82 -0.69
C THR A 235 9.35 -18.22 -0.26
N ARG A 236 10.38 -19.06 -0.11
CA ARG A 236 11.73 -18.61 0.27
C ARG A 236 12.37 -17.71 -0.80
N ALA A 237 12.24 -18.07 -2.06
CA ALA A 237 12.77 -17.28 -3.17
C ALA A 237 12.13 -15.88 -3.20
N GLN A 238 10.81 -15.80 -3.05
CA GLN A 238 10.09 -14.52 -3.03
C GLN A 238 10.42 -13.67 -1.81
N LEU A 239 10.54 -14.26 -0.61
CA LEU A 239 10.97 -13.53 0.59
C LEU A 239 12.40 -12.99 0.44
N LEU A 240 13.31 -13.75 -0.18
CA LEU A 240 14.65 -13.27 -0.48
C LEU A 240 14.65 -12.14 -1.51
N ALA A 241 13.79 -12.21 -2.52
CA ALA A 241 13.63 -11.12 -3.50
C ALA A 241 13.13 -9.84 -2.83
N ILE A 242 12.13 -9.93 -1.93
CA ILE A 242 11.65 -8.82 -1.10
C ILE A 242 12.82 -8.21 -0.30
N TRP A 243 13.62 -9.05 0.34
CA TRP A 243 14.79 -8.60 1.12
C TRP A 243 15.83 -7.88 0.24
N GLN A 244 16.07 -8.35 -1.00
CA GLN A 244 16.97 -7.64 -1.92
C GLN A 244 16.45 -6.24 -2.26
N VAL A 245 15.12 -6.09 -2.45
CA VAL A 245 14.52 -4.77 -2.67
C VAL A 245 14.68 -3.86 -1.44
N MET A 246 14.47 -4.38 -0.23
CA MET A 246 14.71 -3.62 1.01
C MET A 246 16.15 -3.11 1.10
N LYS A 247 17.14 -4.00 0.84
CA LYS A 247 18.57 -3.61 0.81
C LYS A 247 18.87 -2.57 -0.27
N GLY A 248 18.30 -2.75 -1.46
CA GLY A 248 18.44 -1.79 -2.55
C GLY A 248 17.89 -0.42 -2.21
N CYS A 249 16.73 -0.38 -1.52
CA CYS A 249 16.11 0.85 -1.03
C CYS A 249 17.02 1.59 -0.03
N VAL A 250 17.54 0.89 0.98
CA VAL A 250 18.52 1.45 1.93
C VAL A 250 19.74 1.99 1.18
N ALA A 251 20.34 1.16 0.31
CA ALA A 251 21.56 1.54 -0.42
C ALA A 251 21.36 2.79 -1.30
N ARG A 252 20.16 2.94 -1.92
CA ARG A 252 19.82 4.12 -2.70
C ARG A 252 19.62 5.34 -1.79
N GLY A 253 18.86 5.21 -0.70
CA GLY A 253 18.61 6.29 0.25
C GLY A 253 19.85 6.83 0.93
N LEU A 254 20.88 6.00 1.13
CA LEU A 254 22.19 6.44 1.66
C LEU A 254 23.02 7.26 0.68
N ARG A 255 22.66 7.26 -0.61
CA ARG A 255 23.43 7.96 -1.67
C ARG A 255 22.68 9.12 -2.31
N CYS A 256 21.36 9.02 -2.44
CA CYS A 256 20.57 10.04 -3.13
C CYS A 256 20.44 11.30 -2.27
N GLU A 257 20.90 12.41 -2.80
CA GLU A 257 20.79 13.75 -2.22
C GLU A 257 19.67 14.55 -2.87
N GLY A 258 19.43 15.77 -2.41
CA GLY A 258 18.46 16.70 -2.97
C GLY A 258 17.28 16.97 -2.04
N VAL A 259 16.23 17.53 -2.62
CA VAL A 259 15.00 17.93 -1.92
C VAL A 259 13.91 16.91 -2.20
N LEU A 260 13.16 16.54 -1.17
CA LEU A 260 12.01 15.64 -1.28
C LEU A 260 10.84 16.36 -1.95
N PRO A 261 10.04 15.68 -2.78
CA PRO A 261 8.85 16.26 -3.39
C PRO A 261 7.80 16.65 -2.34
N GLY A 262 6.88 17.56 -2.67
CA GLY A 262 5.77 17.95 -1.79
C GLY A 262 5.74 19.43 -1.40
N GLY A 263 6.68 20.26 -1.89
CA GLY A 263 6.66 21.72 -1.75
C GLY A 263 7.00 22.26 -0.36
N LEU A 264 7.59 21.42 0.52
CA LEU A 264 8.07 21.82 1.85
C LEU A 264 9.60 22.01 1.90
N ASP A 265 10.29 21.85 0.77
CA ASP A 265 11.73 21.99 0.60
C ASP A 265 12.55 21.16 1.60
N VAL A 266 12.05 19.96 1.96
CA VAL A 266 12.71 19.05 2.89
C VAL A 266 13.93 18.42 2.23
N VAL A 267 15.12 18.79 2.69
CA VAL A 267 16.38 18.23 2.21
C VAL A 267 16.57 16.81 2.75
N ARG A 268 17.04 15.88 1.90
CA ARG A 268 17.42 14.52 2.31
C ARG A 268 18.59 14.57 3.30
N ARG A 269 18.49 13.86 4.40
CA ARG A 269 19.44 13.85 5.53
C ARG A 269 20.27 12.58 5.62
N ALA A 270 19.75 11.46 5.10
CA ALA A 270 20.39 10.16 5.21
C ALA A 270 21.82 10.13 4.63
N PRO A 271 22.13 10.70 3.45
CA PRO A 271 23.50 10.71 2.92
C PRO A 271 24.50 11.47 3.83
N ALA A 272 24.09 12.62 4.35
CA ALA A 272 24.94 13.41 5.27
C ALA A 272 25.17 12.66 6.59
N MET A 273 24.14 12.03 7.14
CA MET A 273 24.24 11.22 8.35
C MET A 273 25.13 10.00 8.14
N PHE A 274 25.02 9.32 6.98
CA PHE A 274 25.87 8.19 6.60
C PHE A 274 27.35 8.59 6.55
N ARG A 275 27.70 9.70 5.87
CA ARG A 275 29.08 10.21 5.84
C ARG A 275 29.61 10.51 7.24
N ARG A 276 28.80 11.17 8.07
CA ARG A 276 29.17 11.49 9.45
C ARG A 276 29.44 10.26 10.30
N LEU A 277 28.63 9.21 10.19
CA LEU A 277 28.81 7.98 10.96
C LEU A 277 30.06 7.20 10.51
N ASN A 278 30.36 7.19 9.21
CA ASN A 278 31.54 6.54 8.67
C ASN A 278 32.83 7.33 8.98
N ALA A 279 32.78 8.65 9.16
CA ALA A 279 33.92 9.47 9.47
C ALA A 279 34.26 9.53 10.98
N ARG A 280 33.43 8.90 11.84
CA ARG A 280 33.73 8.85 13.29
C ARG A 280 34.98 8.04 13.55
N ASP A 281 35.99 8.73 14.14
CA ASP A 281 37.27 8.15 14.52
C ASP A 281 37.08 6.95 15.47
N SER A 282 37.96 5.95 15.29
CA SER A 282 37.91 4.63 15.95
C SER A 282 38.29 4.64 17.44
N ARG A 283 38.26 5.77 18.12
CA ARG A 283 38.51 5.83 19.58
C ARG A 283 37.19 5.67 20.35
N PRO A 284 36.84 4.45 20.76
CA PRO A 284 35.53 4.19 21.35
C PRO A 284 35.51 4.69 22.81
N ASN A 285 34.69 5.69 23.06
CA ASN A 285 34.12 5.93 24.37
C ASN A 285 32.89 5.02 24.53
N LEU A 286 32.76 4.32 25.64
CA LEU A 286 31.67 3.34 25.90
C LEU A 286 30.27 3.96 25.69
N ILE A 287 30.09 5.22 26.05
CA ILE A 287 28.84 5.98 25.86
C ILE A 287 28.57 6.21 24.36
N THR A 288 29.58 6.58 23.57
CA THR A 288 29.40 6.82 22.13
C THR A 288 29.15 5.55 21.35
N GLN A 289 29.61 4.38 21.81
CA GLN A 289 29.33 3.08 21.19
C GLN A 289 27.87 2.68 21.35
N THR A 290 27.27 2.86 22.53
CA THR A 290 25.86 2.52 22.77
C THR A 290 24.94 3.37 21.91
N PHE A 291 25.23 4.67 21.77
CA PHE A 291 24.41 5.54 20.90
C PHE A 291 24.71 5.34 19.41
N ALA A 292 25.87 4.84 19.01
CA ALA A 292 26.22 4.58 17.63
C ALA A 292 25.28 3.51 16.99
N ALA A 293 24.91 2.47 17.74
CA ALA A 293 23.97 1.46 17.25
C ALA A 293 22.60 2.08 16.92
N MET A 294 22.08 2.96 17.80
CA MET A 294 20.84 3.67 17.55
C MET A 294 20.92 4.62 16.35
N ASP A 295 22.06 5.28 16.17
CA ASP A 295 22.29 6.16 15.01
C ASP A 295 22.23 5.36 13.69
N TRP A 296 22.76 4.12 13.64
CA TRP A 296 22.70 3.28 12.46
C TRP A 296 21.28 2.82 12.17
N VAL A 297 20.52 2.38 13.19
CA VAL A 297 19.10 2.02 13.03
C VAL A 297 18.29 3.22 12.50
N ASN A 298 18.48 4.39 13.11
CA ASN A 298 17.82 5.63 12.67
C ASN A 298 18.20 6.00 11.24
N LEU A 299 19.47 5.83 10.87
CA LEU A 299 19.96 6.10 9.52
C LEU A 299 19.27 5.22 8.48
N TYR A 300 19.19 3.90 8.72
CA TYR A 300 18.54 2.98 7.77
C TYR A 300 17.05 3.25 7.65
N ALA A 301 16.34 3.47 8.77
CA ALA A 301 14.94 3.86 8.76
C ALA A 301 14.73 5.17 7.99
N LEU A 302 15.58 6.18 8.22
CA LEU A 302 15.53 7.47 7.52
C LEU A 302 15.77 7.32 6.02
N ALA A 303 16.77 6.53 5.62
CA ALA A 303 17.09 6.27 4.22
C ALA A 303 15.87 5.69 3.47
N VAL A 304 15.20 4.71 4.07
CA VAL A 304 13.97 4.12 3.49
C VAL A 304 12.82 5.12 3.46
N ASN A 305 12.63 5.91 4.53
CA ASN A 305 11.55 6.89 4.58
C ASN A 305 11.74 8.01 3.54
N GLU A 306 12.96 8.45 3.32
CA GLU A 306 13.28 9.45 2.29
C GLU A 306 13.11 8.88 0.89
N GLU A 307 13.47 7.61 0.63
CA GLU A 307 13.17 6.92 -0.61
C GLU A 307 11.66 6.79 -0.81
N ASN A 308 10.93 6.40 0.22
CA ASN A 308 9.46 6.33 0.15
C ASN A 308 8.85 7.69 -0.21
N ALA A 309 9.26 8.75 0.47
CA ALA A 309 8.75 10.10 0.20
C ALA A 309 9.08 10.59 -1.22
N ALA A 310 10.20 10.17 -1.77
CA ALA A 310 10.63 10.52 -3.12
C ALA A 310 9.99 9.68 -4.24
N GLY A 311 9.05 8.77 -3.92
CA GLY A 311 8.46 7.87 -4.91
C GLY A 311 9.35 6.69 -5.30
N GLY A 312 10.42 6.43 -4.54
CA GLY A 312 11.34 5.32 -4.76
C GLY A 312 10.70 3.96 -4.54
N ARG A 313 11.42 2.90 -4.94
CA ARG A 313 10.98 1.52 -4.75
C ARG A 313 11.15 1.11 -3.29
N VAL A 314 10.05 0.69 -2.67
CA VAL A 314 9.98 0.27 -1.27
C VAL A 314 9.20 -1.03 -1.11
N VAL A 315 9.28 -1.64 0.07
CA VAL A 315 8.41 -2.76 0.44
C VAL A 315 7.42 -2.27 1.49
N THR A 316 6.12 -2.47 1.26
CA THR A 316 5.09 -2.15 2.26
C THR A 316 5.22 -3.06 3.48
N ALA A 317 4.84 -2.58 4.69
CA ALA A 317 4.91 -3.40 5.90
C ALA A 317 3.80 -3.05 6.94
N PRO A 318 2.53 -3.29 6.72
CA PRO A 318 1.69 -3.37 5.51
C PRO A 318 1.43 -2.00 4.85
N THR A 319 1.95 -0.91 5.42
CA THR A 319 1.88 0.44 4.86
C THR A 319 3.26 0.90 4.40
N ASN A 320 3.32 1.85 3.48
CA ASN A 320 4.58 2.43 3.04
C ASN A 320 5.26 3.23 4.16
N GLY A 321 4.49 3.89 5.04
CA GLY A 321 5.05 4.62 6.18
C GLY A 321 5.85 3.74 7.14
N ALA A 322 5.55 2.44 7.21
CA ALA A 322 6.26 1.46 8.02
C ALA A 322 7.41 0.74 7.28
N ALA A 323 7.67 1.07 6.01
CA ALA A 323 8.66 0.40 5.17
C ALA A 323 10.09 0.38 5.74
N GLY A 324 10.43 1.38 6.57
CA GLY A 324 11.74 1.47 7.21
C GLY A 324 11.95 0.58 8.43
N ILE A 325 10.90 -0.05 8.98
CA ILE A 325 10.99 -0.77 10.26
C ILE A 325 11.83 -2.07 10.13
N ILE A 326 11.59 -2.86 9.08
CA ILE A 326 12.27 -4.15 8.91
C ILE A 326 13.70 -3.99 8.39
N PRO A 327 13.99 -3.12 7.40
CA PRO A 327 15.35 -2.95 6.91
C PRO A 327 16.27 -2.15 7.87
N ALA A 328 15.71 -1.48 8.87
CA ALA A 328 16.48 -0.80 9.93
C ALA A 328 16.90 -1.76 11.03
#